data_2e11678fbf7a19283a3ca3ddc110b503
#
_entry.id   2e11678fbf7a19283a3ca3ddc110b503
#
_cell.length_a   1.000
_cell.length_b   1.000
_cell.length_c   1.000
_cell.angle_alpha   90.00
_cell.angle_beta   90.00
_cell.angle_gamma   90.00
#
_symmetry.space_group_name_H-M   'P 1'
#
loop_
_entity.id
_entity.type
_entity.pdbx_description
1 polymer ?
#
loop_
_entity_poly.entity_id
_entity_poly.type
_entity_poly.pdbx_seq_one_letter_code
_entity_poly.pdbx_strand_id
1 'polypeptide(L)'
;MCVCGLMVVSIHVPKCAGTSFRNVLSDQFGSRLWLNYGSIFTEADFRPELIPANTACIHGHFLGDAFDSFVPRPRFMTWVRHPVDRVVSNYYHCLRSPDLRDDCCRRLHEEKLSLRGFAELDWMQNLATRYLAGKAIETFDFVGIAERFDESLALLSRAFGWATPPCGPRENTNPDRLTPSYPLSSADYNHLLALNQLDLKFYKTAIARLGDALKIAAAQPA
;
A
#
# COMPACT_ATOMS: atom_id res chain seq x y z
N MET A 1 17.01 23.87 16.90
CA MET A 1 16.76 24.18 15.50
C MET A 1 15.82 23.11 14.97
N CYS A 2 14.54 23.44 14.75
CA CYS A 2 13.61 22.53 14.10
C CYS A 2 14.08 22.31 12.66
N VAL A 3 14.60 21.14 12.35
CA VAL A 3 14.67 20.68 10.97
C VAL A 3 13.21 20.49 10.56
N CYS A 4 12.67 21.49 9.85
CA CYS A 4 11.33 21.46 9.27
C CYS A 4 11.35 20.44 8.11
N GLY A 5 11.51 19.17 8.45
CA GLY A 5 11.38 18.07 7.50
C GLY A 5 9.91 17.96 7.10
N LEU A 6 9.64 17.88 5.81
CA LEU A 6 8.29 17.63 5.30
C LEU A 6 7.77 16.31 5.90
N MET A 7 6.56 16.34 6.46
CA MET A 7 5.92 15.13 7.02
C MET A 7 5.68 14.11 5.90
N VAL A 8 5.99 12.86 6.18
CA VAL A 8 5.72 11.75 5.26
C VAL A 8 4.34 11.17 5.55
N VAL A 9 3.51 11.03 4.53
CA VAL A 9 2.21 10.35 4.60
C VAL A 9 2.27 9.09 3.74
N SER A 10 2.35 7.95 4.42
CA SER A 10 2.48 6.62 3.81
C SER A 10 1.14 5.90 3.83
N ILE A 11 0.43 5.91 2.70
CA ILE A 11 -0.87 5.26 2.56
C ILE A 11 -0.66 3.77 2.40
N HIS A 12 -1.14 2.98 3.38
CA HIS A 12 -1.05 1.53 3.35
C HIS A 12 -2.26 0.93 2.64
N VAL A 13 -2.13 0.68 1.34
CA VAL A 13 -3.12 -0.11 0.60
C VAL A 13 -3.04 -1.58 1.05
N PRO A 14 -4.15 -2.19 1.50
CA PRO A 14 -4.15 -3.58 1.95
C PRO A 14 -3.58 -4.56 0.92
N LYS A 15 -2.76 -5.50 1.38
CA LYS A 15 -2.12 -6.56 0.58
C LYS A 15 -1.08 -6.09 -0.44
N CYS A 16 -0.55 -4.87 -0.27
CA CYS A 16 0.50 -4.27 -1.09
C CYS A 16 1.82 -4.13 -0.32
N ALA A 17 2.30 -5.17 0.37
CA ALA A 17 3.56 -5.24 1.11
C ALA A 17 3.69 -4.27 2.32
N GLY A 18 2.57 -3.70 2.81
CA GLY A 18 2.61 -2.68 3.87
C GLY A 18 3.17 -3.17 5.20
N THR A 19 3.03 -4.45 5.58
CA THR A 19 3.63 -4.98 6.82
C THR A 19 5.17 -4.98 6.74
N SER A 20 5.74 -5.45 5.63
CA SER A 20 7.19 -5.39 5.41
C SER A 20 7.68 -3.94 5.38
N PHE A 21 6.91 -3.05 4.73
CA PHE A 21 7.25 -1.64 4.65
C PHE A 21 7.12 -0.91 5.99
N ARG A 22 6.16 -1.29 6.84
CA ARG A 22 6.05 -0.76 8.21
C ARG A 22 7.35 -0.95 9.00
N ASN A 23 8.00 -2.11 8.88
CA ASN A 23 9.28 -2.36 9.57
C ASN A 23 10.36 -1.41 9.06
N VAL A 24 10.45 -1.20 7.74
CA VAL A 24 11.35 -0.20 7.14
C VAL A 24 11.11 1.19 7.71
N LEU A 25 9.85 1.60 7.81
CA LEU A 25 9.50 2.91 8.38
C LEU A 25 9.82 2.99 9.87
N SER A 26 9.65 1.89 10.62
CA SER A 26 10.01 1.81 12.04
C SER A 26 11.50 2.02 12.24
N ASP A 27 12.34 1.43 11.40
CA ASP A 27 13.79 1.61 11.43
C ASP A 27 14.22 3.05 11.08
N GLN A 28 13.53 3.68 10.11
CA GLN A 28 13.86 5.03 9.64
C GLN A 28 13.36 6.15 10.56
N PHE A 29 12.20 6.00 11.16
CA PHE A 29 11.55 7.07 11.93
C PHE A 29 11.53 6.83 13.44
N GLY A 30 11.70 5.59 13.90
CA GLY A 30 11.66 5.24 15.32
C GLY A 30 10.38 5.74 16.00
N SER A 31 10.54 6.45 17.12
CA SER A 31 9.42 7.03 17.87
C SER A 31 8.68 8.16 17.16
N ARG A 32 9.17 8.62 16.01
CA ARG A 32 8.51 9.64 15.17
C ARG A 32 7.60 9.02 14.11
N LEU A 33 7.50 7.68 14.04
CA LEU A 33 6.50 6.98 13.23
C LEU A 33 5.20 6.87 14.01
N TRP A 34 4.13 7.41 13.45
CA TRP A 34 2.78 7.16 13.95
C TRP A 34 2.07 6.13 13.07
N LEU A 35 1.63 5.03 13.70
CA LEU A 35 0.87 3.97 13.05
C LEU A 35 -0.63 4.23 13.22
N ASN A 36 -1.30 4.63 12.14
CA ASN A 36 -2.73 4.91 12.14
C ASN A 36 -3.51 3.73 11.49
N TYR A 37 -3.95 2.79 12.33
CA TYR A 37 -4.77 1.66 11.92
C TYR A 37 -6.15 1.70 12.60
N GLY A 38 -6.94 2.76 12.32
CA GLY A 38 -8.33 2.86 12.76
C GLY A 38 -8.71 4.12 13.53
N SER A 39 -7.76 5.04 13.80
CA SER A 39 -8.10 6.30 14.48
C SER A 39 -8.65 7.35 13.53
N ILE A 40 -8.05 7.47 12.34
CA ILE A 40 -8.46 8.40 11.27
C ILE A 40 -8.48 7.61 9.97
N PHE A 41 -9.65 7.52 9.32
CA PHE A 41 -9.78 6.87 8.03
C PHE A 41 -10.06 7.87 6.91
N THR A 42 -10.90 8.85 7.17
CA THR A 42 -11.24 9.94 6.24
C THR A 42 -10.89 11.29 6.85
N GLU A 43 -10.96 12.35 6.05
CA GLU A 43 -10.79 13.72 6.55
C GLU A 43 -11.84 14.07 7.64
N ALA A 44 -13.05 13.50 7.56
CA ALA A 44 -14.10 13.72 8.56
C ALA A 44 -13.76 13.14 9.94
N ASP A 45 -12.91 12.11 10.00
CA ASP A 45 -12.44 11.51 11.25
C ASP A 45 -11.29 12.28 11.88
N PHE A 46 -10.75 13.25 11.17
CA PHE A 46 -9.53 13.94 11.56
C PHE A 46 -9.69 14.71 12.88
N ARG A 47 -8.73 14.51 13.77
CA ARG A 47 -8.58 15.22 15.05
C ARG A 47 -7.09 15.49 15.26
N PRO A 48 -6.63 16.74 15.24
CA PRO A 48 -5.21 17.10 15.38
C PRO A 48 -4.55 16.49 16.62
N GLU A 49 -5.31 16.42 17.72
CA GLU A 49 -4.88 15.88 19.01
C GLU A 49 -4.54 14.38 18.97
N LEU A 50 -4.98 13.65 17.95
CA LEU A 50 -4.63 12.24 17.77
C LEU A 50 -3.22 12.04 17.20
N ILE A 51 -2.63 13.10 16.58
CA ILE A 51 -1.29 13.02 16.02
C ILE A 51 -0.26 13.38 17.10
N PRO A 52 0.64 12.46 17.48
CA PRO A 52 1.70 12.77 18.43
C PRO A 52 2.55 13.95 17.95
N ALA A 53 2.90 14.87 18.85
CA ALA A 53 3.54 16.16 18.52
C ALA A 53 4.88 16.05 17.77
N ASN A 54 5.60 14.93 17.91
CA ASN A 54 6.88 14.69 17.24
C ASN A 54 6.78 13.83 15.98
N THR A 55 5.54 13.58 15.47
CA THR A 55 5.33 12.74 14.29
C THR A 55 6.04 13.31 13.06
N ALA A 56 6.83 12.48 12.40
CA ALA A 56 7.48 12.80 11.12
C ALA A 56 6.99 11.90 9.98
N CYS A 57 6.39 10.76 10.32
CA CYS A 57 5.78 9.84 9.35
C CYS A 57 4.47 9.30 9.91
N ILE A 58 3.42 9.33 9.08
CA ILE A 58 2.14 8.68 9.33
C ILE A 58 2.06 7.47 8.40
N HIS A 59 1.78 6.29 8.94
CA HIS A 59 1.59 5.08 8.14
C HIS A 59 0.38 4.29 8.62
N GLY A 60 -0.47 3.84 7.71
CA GLY A 60 -1.62 3.02 8.09
C GLY A 60 -2.71 2.93 7.04
N HIS A 61 -3.86 2.43 7.49
CA HIS A 61 -5.06 2.29 6.67
C HIS A 61 -5.93 3.55 6.79
N PHE A 62 -5.85 4.41 5.79
CA PHE A 62 -6.66 5.63 5.65
C PHE A 62 -6.75 6.04 4.19
N LEU A 63 -7.74 6.86 3.84
CA LEU A 63 -7.88 7.39 2.49
C LEU A 63 -6.82 8.45 2.21
N GLY A 64 -6.42 8.57 0.95
CA GLY A 64 -5.34 9.44 0.52
C GLY A 64 -5.53 10.93 0.85
N ASP A 65 -6.77 11.37 1.00
CA ASP A 65 -7.15 12.73 1.35
C ASP A 65 -7.30 12.99 2.86
N ALA A 66 -7.23 11.95 3.69
CA ALA A 66 -7.49 12.05 5.13
C ALA A 66 -6.65 13.13 5.87
N PHE A 67 -5.53 13.55 5.30
CA PHE A 67 -4.60 14.51 5.91
C PHE A 67 -4.35 15.76 5.06
N ASP A 68 -5.06 15.94 3.94
CA ASP A 68 -4.79 17.02 2.98
C ASP A 68 -4.93 18.41 3.58
N SER A 69 -5.95 18.62 4.43
CA SER A 69 -6.20 19.93 5.06
C SER A 69 -5.28 20.24 6.25
N PHE A 70 -4.55 19.26 6.78
CA PHE A 70 -3.89 19.37 8.08
C PHE A 70 -2.38 19.21 8.05
N VAL A 71 -1.85 18.55 7.03
CA VAL A 71 -0.42 18.38 6.83
C VAL A 71 0.03 19.28 5.69
N PRO A 72 0.67 20.43 5.97
CA PRO A 72 1.11 21.32 4.91
C PRO A 72 2.22 20.65 4.10
N ARG A 73 1.99 20.48 2.80
CA ARG A 73 2.93 19.89 1.84
C ARG A 73 3.49 18.53 2.27
N PRO A 74 2.64 17.52 2.50
CA PRO A 74 3.12 16.18 2.85
C PRO A 74 3.89 15.57 1.69
N ARG A 75 4.88 14.72 2.02
CA ARG A 75 5.47 13.82 1.04
C ARG A 75 4.67 12.53 1.03
N PHE A 76 3.93 12.30 -0.05
CA PHE A 76 3.10 11.11 -0.18
C PHE A 76 3.91 9.92 -0.68
N MET A 77 3.70 8.77 -0.05
CA MET A 77 4.19 7.49 -0.55
C MET A 77 3.14 6.38 -0.40
N THR A 78 3.21 5.41 -1.26
CA THR A 78 2.37 4.22 -1.21
C THR A 78 3.06 3.03 -1.87
N TRP A 79 2.48 1.85 -1.68
CA TRP A 79 2.85 0.62 -2.38
C TRP A 79 1.62 0.07 -3.09
N VAL A 80 1.83 -0.38 -4.31
CA VAL A 80 0.78 -1.02 -5.10
C VAL A 80 1.20 -2.42 -5.54
N ARG A 81 0.22 -3.21 -5.92
CA ARG A 81 0.38 -4.58 -6.37
C ARG A 81 -0.50 -4.82 -7.59
N HIS A 82 -0.15 -5.83 -8.42
CA HIS A 82 -1.03 -6.25 -9.49
C HIS A 82 -2.44 -6.54 -8.94
N PRO A 83 -3.51 -5.92 -9.49
CA PRO A 83 -4.83 -5.91 -8.84
C PRO A 83 -5.42 -7.30 -8.64
N VAL A 84 -5.23 -8.23 -9.58
CA VAL A 84 -5.68 -9.63 -9.42
C VAL A 84 -4.96 -10.28 -8.25
N ASP A 85 -3.63 -10.16 -8.17
CA ASP A 85 -2.85 -10.74 -7.06
C ASP A 85 -3.18 -10.12 -5.71
N ARG A 86 -3.55 -8.83 -5.70
CA ARG A 86 -4.03 -8.15 -4.49
C ARG A 86 -5.35 -8.76 -3.99
N VAL A 87 -6.35 -8.89 -4.88
CA VAL A 87 -7.66 -9.48 -4.52
C VAL A 87 -7.49 -10.90 -4.00
N VAL A 88 -6.75 -11.73 -4.72
CA VAL A 88 -6.49 -13.13 -4.34
C VAL A 88 -5.77 -13.21 -3.00
N SER A 89 -4.77 -12.35 -2.79
CA SER A 89 -4.05 -12.26 -1.51
C SER A 89 -4.97 -11.86 -0.36
N ASN A 90 -5.96 -10.99 -0.62
CA ASN A 90 -6.91 -10.57 0.41
C ASN A 90 -7.90 -11.69 0.74
N TYR A 91 -8.43 -12.35 -0.27
CA TYR A 91 -9.32 -13.51 -0.12
C TYR A 91 -8.71 -14.58 0.78
N TYR A 92 -7.50 -15.06 0.45
CA TYR A 92 -6.83 -16.08 1.26
C TYR A 92 -6.39 -15.56 2.64
N HIS A 93 -6.12 -14.27 2.78
CA HIS A 93 -5.86 -13.68 4.10
C HIS A 93 -7.11 -13.75 4.98
N CYS A 94 -8.25 -13.30 4.49
CA CYS A 94 -9.51 -13.36 5.23
C CYS A 94 -9.90 -14.82 5.58
N LEU A 95 -9.65 -15.77 4.68
CA LEU A 95 -9.92 -17.19 4.98
C LEU A 95 -9.08 -17.73 6.14
N ARG A 96 -7.79 -17.34 6.23
CA ARG A 96 -6.88 -17.87 7.27
C ARG A 96 -6.95 -17.12 8.59
N SER A 97 -7.22 -15.83 8.53
CA SER A 97 -7.19 -14.94 9.70
C SER A 97 -8.39 -14.01 9.65
N PRO A 98 -9.59 -14.52 9.97
CA PRO A 98 -10.79 -13.73 9.84
C PRO A 98 -10.80 -12.60 10.90
N ASP A 99 -10.71 -11.36 10.46
CA ASP A 99 -11.10 -10.21 11.28
C ASP A 99 -12.55 -9.90 10.96
N LEU A 100 -13.45 -10.35 11.83
CA LEU A 100 -14.89 -10.18 11.65
C LEU A 100 -15.37 -8.72 11.84
N ARG A 101 -14.47 -7.82 12.27
CA ARG A 101 -14.74 -6.37 12.25
C ARG A 101 -14.60 -5.79 10.85
N ASP A 102 -13.78 -6.42 9.99
CA ASP A 102 -13.73 -6.10 8.56
C ASP A 102 -14.95 -6.69 7.87
N ASP A 103 -15.79 -5.85 7.26
CA ASP A 103 -17.05 -6.27 6.62
C ASP A 103 -16.83 -7.28 5.50
N CYS A 104 -15.78 -7.14 4.71
CA CYS A 104 -15.49 -8.07 3.62
C CYS A 104 -15.08 -9.45 4.15
N CYS A 105 -14.25 -9.49 5.22
CA CYS A 105 -13.88 -10.75 5.87
C CYS A 105 -15.10 -11.41 6.53
N ARG A 106 -15.93 -10.63 7.21
CA ARG A 106 -17.16 -11.11 7.83
C ARG A 106 -18.10 -11.71 6.78
N ARG A 107 -18.41 -10.98 5.70
CA ARG A 107 -19.27 -11.45 4.62
C ARG A 107 -18.70 -12.68 3.92
N LEU A 108 -17.39 -12.76 3.71
CA LEU A 108 -16.74 -13.95 3.15
C LEU A 108 -17.10 -15.21 3.92
N HIS A 109 -17.10 -15.15 5.26
CA HIS A 109 -17.37 -16.29 6.13
C HIS A 109 -18.87 -16.59 6.28
N GLU A 110 -19.68 -15.56 6.51
CA GLU A 110 -21.13 -15.69 6.72
C GLU A 110 -21.85 -16.18 5.44
N GLU A 111 -21.50 -15.58 4.30
CA GLU A 111 -22.10 -15.89 3.00
C GLU A 111 -21.36 -17.02 2.26
N LYS A 112 -20.25 -17.53 2.82
CA LYS A 112 -19.38 -18.58 2.20
C LYS A 112 -18.97 -18.23 0.77
N LEU A 113 -18.53 -16.99 0.58
CA LEU A 113 -18.23 -16.47 -0.75
C LEU A 113 -17.08 -17.23 -1.40
N SER A 114 -17.25 -17.54 -2.68
CA SER A 114 -16.14 -17.95 -3.55
C SER A 114 -15.21 -16.77 -3.80
N LEU A 115 -14.03 -17.02 -4.39
CA LEU A 115 -13.13 -15.94 -4.81
C LEU A 115 -13.82 -14.91 -5.72
N ARG A 116 -14.68 -15.35 -6.64
CA ARG A 116 -15.47 -14.44 -7.49
C ARG A 116 -16.45 -13.61 -6.67
N GLY A 117 -17.25 -14.24 -5.83
CA GLY A 117 -18.21 -13.53 -4.98
C GLY A 117 -17.52 -12.54 -4.04
N PHE A 118 -16.35 -12.88 -3.49
CA PHE A 118 -15.54 -11.94 -2.70
C PHE A 118 -15.02 -10.75 -3.54
N ALA A 119 -14.57 -11.01 -4.76
CA ALA A 119 -14.11 -9.96 -5.66
C ALA A 119 -15.23 -9.01 -6.12
N GLU A 120 -16.48 -9.50 -6.15
CA GLU A 120 -17.66 -8.73 -6.51
C GLU A 120 -18.18 -7.82 -5.39
N LEU A 121 -17.68 -7.99 -4.15
CA LEU A 121 -17.96 -7.04 -3.08
C LEU A 121 -17.54 -5.64 -3.51
N ASP A 122 -18.42 -4.66 -3.34
CA ASP A 122 -18.15 -3.29 -3.84
C ASP A 122 -16.82 -2.74 -3.36
N TRP A 123 -16.51 -2.91 -2.06
CA TRP A 123 -15.25 -2.42 -1.49
C TRP A 123 -14.00 -3.14 -2.01
N MET A 124 -14.12 -4.35 -2.57
CA MET A 124 -12.99 -5.08 -3.16
C MET A 124 -12.60 -4.57 -4.55
N GLN A 125 -13.52 -3.91 -5.24
CA GLN A 125 -13.30 -3.41 -6.60
C GLN A 125 -12.52 -2.09 -6.58
N ASN A 126 -11.45 -2.03 -7.35
CA ASN A 126 -10.57 -0.85 -7.43
C ASN A 126 -10.13 -0.32 -6.05
N LEU A 127 -9.85 -1.23 -5.12
CA LEU A 127 -9.58 -0.89 -3.72
C LEU A 127 -8.35 0.02 -3.58
N ALA A 128 -7.29 -0.20 -4.37
CA ALA A 128 -6.10 0.65 -4.31
C ALA A 128 -6.45 2.09 -4.70
N THR A 129 -7.16 2.28 -5.81
CA THR A 129 -7.60 3.60 -6.26
C THR A 129 -8.51 4.29 -5.24
N ARG A 130 -9.38 3.54 -4.56
CA ARG A 130 -10.22 4.06 -3.47
C ARG A 130 -9.40 4.51 -2.28
N TYR A 131 -8.43 3.70 -1.83
CA TYR A 131 -7.51 4.09 -0.76
C TYR A 131 -6.70 5.33 -1.11
N LEU A 132 -6.30 5.48 -2.37
CA LEU A 132 -5.56 6.67 -2.83
C LEU A 132 -6.47 7.89 -3.06
N ALA A 133 -7.78 7.78 -2.78
CA ALA A 133 -8.79 8.85 -2.95
C ALA A 133 -8.76 9.48 -4.35
N GLY A 134 -8.51 8.67 -5.37
CA GLY A 134 -8.40 9.14 -6.77
C GLY A 134 -7.19 10.04 -7.06
N LYS A 135 -6.24 10.18 -6.14
CA LYS A 135 -5.02 10.97 -6.37
C LYS A 135 -4.27 10.47 -7.61
N ALA A 136 -3.87 11.40 -8.46
CA ALA A 136 -3.00 11.10 -9.59
C ALA A 136 -1.63 10.62 -9.11
N ILE A 137 -0.97 9.77 -9.91
CA ILE A 137 0.32 9.19 -9.52
C ILE A 137 1.41 10.26 -9.30
N GLU A 138 1.28 11.41 -9.97
CA GLU A 138 2.18 12.55 -9.88
C GLU A 138 2.13 13.24 -8.49
N THR A 139 1.06 13.04 -7.74
CA THR A 139 0.92 13.52 -6.37
C THR A 139 1.88 12.81 -5.41
N PHE A 140 2.31 11.59 -5.77
CA PHE A 140 3.16 10.77 -4.93
C PHE A 140 4.64 11.04 -5.20
N ASP A 141 5.39 11.35 -4.14
CA ASP A 141 6.87 11.39 -4.18
C ASP A 141 7.44 10.00 -4.47
N PHE A 142 6.73 8.95 -4.02
CA PHE A 142 7.13 7.58 -4.25
C PHE A 142 5.94 6.61 -4.36
N VAL A 143 6.00 5.73 -5.36
CA VAL A 143 5.09 4.58 -5.50
C VAL A 143 5.92 3.32 -5.67
N GLY A 144 5.91 2.45 -4.66
CA GLY A 144 6.58 1.15 -4.68
C GLY A 144 5.71 0.06 -5.31
N ILE A 145 6.36 -0.92 -5.90
CA ILE A 145 5.75 -2.10 -6.52
C ILE A 145 6.02 -3.32 -5.65
N ALA A 146 4.96 -3.96 -5.12
CA ALA A 146 5.09 -5.07 -4.19
C ALA A 146 5.85 -6.28 -4.77
N GLU A 147 5.68 -6.55 -6.07
CA GLU A 147 6.39 -7.61 -6.79
C GLU A 147 7.88 -7.30 -7.00
N ARG A 148 8.24 -6.02 -6.97
CA ARG A 148 9.60 -5.50 -7.14
C ARG A 148 10.05 -4.74 -5.88
N PHE A 149 9.80 -5.34 -4.71
CA PHE A 149 9.96 -4.67 -3.42
C PHE A 149 11.38 -4.14 -3.20
N ASP A 150 12.39 -4.97 -3.42
CA ASP A 150 13.80 -4.62 -3.14
C ASP A 150 14.29 -3.49 -4.07
N GLU A 151 13.94 -3.55 -5.37
CA GLU A 151 14.27 -2.51 -6.34
C GLU A 151 13.55 -1.19 -6.02
N SER A 152 12.27 -1.29 -5.65
CA SER A 152 11.50 -0.12 -5.22
C SER A 152 12.08 0.50 -3.96
N LEU A 153 12.50 -0.33 -2.99
CA LEU A 153 13.09 0.13 -1.74
C LEU A 153 14.44 0.83 -1.95
N ALA A 154 15.28 0.32 -2.85
CA ALA A 154 16.54 0.95 -3.21
C ALA A 154 16.33 2.35 -3.80
N LEU A 155 15.34 2.51 -4.70
CA LEU A 155 14.99 3.83 -5.25
C LEU A 155 14.39 4.76 -4.21
N LEU A 156 13.53 4.25 -3.31
CA LEU A 156 12.97 5.03 -2.21
C LEU A 156 14.07 5.60 -1.33
N SER A 157 15.05 4.76 -0.94
CA SER A 157 16.16 5.18 -0.09
C SER A 157 16.96 6.32 -0.72
N ARG A 158 17.21 6.26 -2.03
CA ARG A 158 17.86 7.35 -2.78
C ARG A 158 16.99 8.62 -2.80
N ALA A 159 15.68 8.49 -3.11
CA ALA A 159 14.77 9.63 -3.23
C ALA A 159 14.57 10.39 -1.90
N PHE A 160 14.67 9.68 -0.78
CA PHE A 160 14.47 10.23 0.56
C PHE A 160 15.78 10.44 1.33
N GLY A 161 16.94 10.13 0.75
CA GLY A 161 18.25 10.30 1.40
C GLY A 161 18.44 9.37 2.60
N TRP A 162 17.86 8.18 2.57
CA TRP A 162 18.03 7.19 3.64
C TRP A 162 19.38 6.48 3.50
N ALA A 163 20.12 6.40 4.62
CA ALA A 163 21.53 5.97 4.58
C ALA A 163 21.73 4.51 4.15
N THR A 164 20.75 3.64 4.35
CA THR A 164 20.83 2.23 3.96
C THR A 164 19.44 1.75 3.58
N PRO A 165 19.28 1.08 2.42
CA PRO A 165 18.05 0.35 2.16
C PRO A 165 17.96 -0.77 3.21
N PRO A 166 16.92 -0.81 4.02
CA PRO A 166 16.76 -1.90 4.97
C PRO A 166 16.57 -3.20 4.17
N CYS A 167 17.49 -4.15 4.34
CA CYS A 167 17.29 -5.53 3.93
C CYS A 167 16.55 -6.24 5.05
N GLY A 168 15.27 -6.49 4.86
CA GLY A 168 14.46 -7.23 5.83
C GLY A 168 13.76 -8.42 5.20
N PRO A 169 13.47 -9.48 5.98
CA PRO A 169 12.69 -10.60 5.48
C PRO A 169 11.32 -10.11 5.00
N ARG A 170 10.87 -10.61 3.86
CA ARG A 170 9.50 -10.38 3.39
C ARG A 170 8.53 -11.03 4.37
N GLU A 171 7.93 -10.24 5.24
CA GLU A 171 6.89 -10.73 6.15
C GLU A 171 5.59 -11.01 5.39
N ASN A 172 4.77 -11.91 5.94
CA ASN A 172 3.47 -12.31 5.37
C ASN A 172 3.54 -12.92 3.97
N THR A 173 4.60 -13.61 3.63
CA THR A 173 4.52 -14.59 2.56
C THR A 173 3.57 -15.69 3.03
N ASN A 174 2.55 -16.02 2.22
CA ASN A 174 1.70 -17.18 2.53
C ASN A 174 2.57 -18.43 2.62
N PRO A 175 2.71 -19.10 3.78
CA PRO A 175 3.55 -20.28 3.91
C PRO A 175 3.07 -21.44 3.02
N ASP A 176 1.77 -21.46 2.68
CA ASP A 176 1.17 -22.48 1.82
C ASP A 176 1.29 -22.13 0.33
N ARG A 177 1.95 -21.02 0.01
CA ARG A 177 2.14 -20.59 -1.37
C ARG A 177 3.28 -21.35 -2.03
N LEU A 178 2.94 -22.38 -2.79
CA LEU A 178 3.89 -23.23 -3.50
C LEU A 178 4.48 -22.57 -4.77
N THR A 179 3.87 -21.49 -5.26
CA THR A 179 4.27 -20.81 -6.50
C THR A 179 4.27 -19.28 -6.33
N PRO A 180 5.01 -18.53 -7.13
CA PRO A 180 5.02 -17.05 -7.10
C PRO A 180 3.64 -16.42 -7.33
N SER A 181 2.73 -17.10 -8.04
CA SER A 181 1.35 -16.68 -8.30
C SER A 181 0.35 -17.72 -7.79
N TYR A 182 -0.86 -17.28 -7.47
CA TYR A 182 -1.93 -18.22 -7.16
C TYR A 182 -2.46 -18.82 -8.47
N PRO A 183 -2.70 -20.14 -8.54
CA PRO A 183 -3.29 -20.77 -9.71
C PRO A 183 -4.72 -20.25 -9.89
N LEU A 184 -5.00 -19.61 -11.02
CA LEU A 184 -6.31 -19.12 -11.40
C LEU A 184 -6.67 -19.68 -12.78
N SER A 185 -7.95 -19.98 -13.00
CA SER A 185 -8.43 -20.17 -14.36
C SER A 185 -8.35 -18.85 -15.13
N SER A 186 -8.19 -18.93 -16.47
CA SER A 186 -8.20 -17.71 -17.30
C SER A 186 -9.52 -16.94 -17.16
N ALA A 187 -10.64 -17.64 -16.90
CA ALA A 187 -11.93 -17.03 -16.69
C ALA A 187 -11.97 -16.24 -15.38
N ASP A 188 -11.42 -16.78 -14.28
CA ASP A 188 -11.34 -16.07 -13.00
C ASP A 188 -10.39 -14.88 -13.09
N TYR A 189 -9.22 -15.07 -13.69
CA TYR A 189 -8.26 -13.98 -13.90
C TYR A 189 -8.90 -12.81 -14.64
N ASN A 190 -9.55 -13.08 -15.78
CA ASN A 190 -10.20 -12.04 -16.57
C ASN A 190 -11.36 -11.37 -15.84
N HIS A 191 -12.13 -12.12 -15.06
CA HIS A 191 -13.22 -11.58 -14.25
C HIS A 191 -12.68 -10.62 -13.17
N LEU A 192 -11.70 -11.04 -12.38
CA LEU A 192 -11.08 -10.20 -11.36
C LEU A 192 -10.43 -8.95 -11.98
N LEU A 193 -9.80 -9.10 -13.14
CA LEU A 193 -9.18 -8.00 -13.86
C LEU A 193 -10.23 -6.99 -14.34
N ALA A 194 -11.38 -7.45 -14.84
CA ALA A 194 -12.47 -6.59 -15.29
C ALA A 194 -13.02 -5.72 -14.15
N LEU A 195 -13.11 -6.26 -12.93
CA LEU A 195 -13.58 -5.54 -11.74
C LEU A 195 -12.58 -4.50 -11.21
N ASN A 196 -11.31 -4.53 -11.67
CA ASN A 196 -10.23 -3.72 -11.10
C ASN A 196 -9.47 -2.90 -12.16
N GLN A 197 -10.19 -2.33 -13.14
CA GLN A 197 -9.57 -1.63 -14.28
C GLN A 197 -8.88 -0.31 -13.88
N LEU A 198 -9.41 0.41 -12.87
CA LEU A 198 -8.77 1.64 -12.38
C LEU A 198 -7.45 1.31 -11.66
N ASP A 199 -7.46 0.28 -10.82
CA ASP A 199 -6.26 -0.22 -10.16
C ASP A 199 -5.22 -0.69 -11.18
N LEU A 200 -5.66 -1.38 -12.25
CA LEU A 200 -4.77 -1.83 -13.31
C LEU A 200 -4.11 -0.67 -14.04
N LYS A 201 -4.88 0.38 -14.34
CA LYS A 201 -4.36 1.60 -14.99
C LYS A 201 -3.30 2.25 -14.11
N PHE A 202 -3.59 2.46 -12.83
CA PHE A 202 -2.64 3.05 -11.87
C PHE A 202 -1.37 2.18 -11.74
N TYR A 203 -1.54 0.86 -11.59
CA TYR A 203 -0.44 -0.09 -11.48
C TYR A 203 0.48 -0.07 -12.71
N LYS A 204 -0.09 -0.06 -13.94
CA LYS A 204 0.70 0.03 -15.19
C LYS A 204 1.53 1.33 -15.24
N THR A 205 0.96 2.45 -14.84
CA THR A 205 1.67 3.73 -14.76
C THR A 205 2.79 3.68 -13.71
N ALA A 206 2.53 3.06 -12.56
CA ALA A 206 3.53 2.89 -11.51
C ALA A 206 4.71 1.99 -11.96
N ILE A 207 4.45 0.90 -12.68
CA ILE A 207 5.50 0.04 -13.27
C ILE A 207 6.36 0.82 -14.27
N ALA A 208 5.76 1.60 -15.15
CA ALA A 208 6.49 2.41 -16.12
C ALA A 208 7.40 3.42 -15.40
N ARG A 209 6.85 4.17 -14.42
CA ARG A 209 7.60 5.14 -13.61
C ARG A 209 8.79 4.50 -12.87
N LEU A 210 8.58 3.32 -12.27
CA LEU A 210 9.65 2.55 -11.62
C LEU A 210 10.75 2.17 -12.62
N GLY A 211 10.38 1.67 -13.80
CA GLY A 211 11.32 1.28 -14.85
C GLY A 211 12.19 2.45 -15.32
N ASP A 212 11.59 3.62 -15.52
CA ASP A 212 12.32 4.82 -15.93
C ASP A 212 13.25 5.33 -14.81
N ALA A 213 12.81 5.32 -13.57
CA ALA A 213 13.64 5.68 -12.42
C ALA A 213 14.86 4.75 -12.25
N LEU A 214 14.69 3.45 -12.50
CA LEU A 214 15.79 2.48 -12.47
C LEU A 214 16.81 2.72 -13.58
N LYS A 215 16.37 3.05 -14.81
CA LYS A 215 17.28 3.41 -15.92
C LYS A 215 18.10 4.65 -15.57
N ILE A 216 17.47 5.70 -15.03
CA ILE A 216 18.14 6.93 -14.58
C ILE A 216 19.17 6.61 -13.49
N ALA A 217 18.77 5.80 -12.49
CA ALA A 217 19.66 5.41 -11.40
C ALA A 217 20.88 4.61 -11.87
N ALA A 218 20.71 3.75 -12.90
CA ALA A 218 21.80 2.97 -13.49
C ALA A 218 22.76 3.83 -14.34
N ALA A 219 22.30 4.95 -14.88
CA ALA A 219 23.10 5.88 -15.68
C ALA A 219 23.93 6.88 -14.85
N GLN A 220 23.66 6.99 -13.54
CA GLN A 220 24.39 7.86 -12.62
C GLN A 220 25.45 7.04 -11.88
N PRO A 221 26.77 7.28 -12.07
CA PRO A 221 27.79 6.64 -11.27
C PRO A 221 27.62 7.00 -9.79
N ALA A 222 27.96 6.06 -8.91
CA ALA A 222 27.89 6.21 -7.46
C ALA A 222 28.86 7.29 -6.95
#